data_9489d3344930ec4feeba7ce070ef0a87
#
_entry.id   9489d3344930ec4feeba7ce070ef0a87
#
_cell.length_a   1.000
_cell.length_b   1.000
_cell.length_c   1.000
_cell.angle_alpha   90.00
_cell.angle_beta   90.00
_cell.angle_gamma   90.00
#
_symmetry.space_group_name_H-M   'P 1'
#
loop_
_entity.id
_entity.type
_entity.pdbx_description
1 polymer ?
#
loop_
_entity_poly.entity_id
_entity_poly.type
_entity_poly.pdbx_seq_one_letter_code
_entity_poly.pdbx_strand_id
1 'polypeptide(L)'
;MSELIAALNQLEKEKGIDKDVIMEAIENSLLAACKRDFGSADNVVVNMDRETGDIYVYAIKEVVDEVYDPALEISLGKAKAIDQNLNLGDTVRIEITPKDFGRIAAMHARSVIVQKIKEEERRVVYDHFYCKEKDIVTGVVQRYVGENVSVSLDDKTDALLMKSEQIRGEVFKPTERIKLYVVEVKNTTKGPKVTVSRTHPELVKRLFEAEVTEVRDGTVEIKSIAREAGSRTKIAVSSNNPNVDPVGACVGMNGARVNAIVDELRGEKIDIINWSEDPAVLIENALSPAKVVSVDVDPEEKSAAVVVPDYQLSLAIGKEGQNARLAAKLTGYKIDIKSESQAYGY
;
A
#
# COMPACT_ATOMS: atom_id res chain seq x y z
N MET A 1 -17.95 -5.39 39.30
CA MET A 1 -17.21 -5.04 38.06
C MET A 1 -18.24 -4.46 37.10
N SER A 2 -18.10 -3.22 36.68
CA SER A 2 -19.09 -2.61 35.78
C SER A 2 -19.10 -3.34 34.44
N GLU A 3 -20.24 -3.35 33.73
CA GLU A 3 -20.36 -3.96 32.39
C GLU A 3 -19.34 -3.38 31.43
N LEU A 4 -18.97 -2.10 31.61
CA LEU A 4 -17.98 -1.41 30.82
C LEU A 4 -16.57 -2.02 30.97
N ILE A 5 -16.12 -2.25 32.19
CA ILE A 5 -14.81 -2.86 32.46
C ILE A 5 -14.76 -4.30 31.95
N ALA A 6 -15.84 -5.05 32.07
CA ALA A 6 -15.92 -6.40 31.52
C ALA A 6 -15.77 -6.39 29.97
N ALA A 7 -16.47 -5.45 29.33
CA ALA A 7 -16.37 -5.28 27.87
C ALA A 7 -14.95 -4.85 27.41
N LEU A 8 -14.31 -3.93 28.15
CA LEU A 8 -12.93 -3.50 27.86
C LEU A 8 -11.92 -4.64 28.01
N ASN A 9 -12.03 -5.45 29.09
CA ASN A 9 -11.19 -6.62 29.29
C ASN A 9 -11.39 -7.68 28.18
N GLN A 10 -12.63 -7.84 27.69
CA GLN A 10 -12.91 -8.73 26.57
C GLN A 10 -12.28 -8.22 25.27
N LEU A 11 -12.36 -6.92 24.97
CA LEU A 11 -11.72 -6.29 23.81
C LEU A 11 -10.20 -6.42 23.84
N GLU A 12 -9.59 -6.26 25.01
CA GLU A 12 -8.16 -6.47 25.20
C GLU A 12 -7.74 -7.91 24.82
N LYS A 13 -8.51 -8.91 25.29
CA LYS A 13 -8.25 -10.32 24.98
C LYS A 13 -8.50 -10.69 23.51
N GLU A 14 -9.59 -10.20 22.92
CA GLU A 14 -10.02 -10.60 21.57
C GLU A 14 -9.35 -9.79 20.45
N LYS A 15 -9.06 -8.52 20.70
CA LYS A 15 -8.58 -7.58 19.69
C LYS A 15 -7.18 -7.05 19.98
N GLY A 16 -6.59 -7.34 21.14
CA GLY A 16 -5.27 -6.84 21.54
C GLY A 16 -5.23 -5.32 21.77
N ILE A 17 -6.39 -4.69 22.03
CA ILE A 17 -6.48 -3.25 22.26
C ILE A 17 -6.32 -3.01 23.76
N ASP A 18 -5.27 -2.31 24.15
CA ASP A 18 -5.00 -1.97 25.55
C ASP A 18 -6.19 -1.18 26.14
N LYS A 19 -6.73 -1.70 27.25
CA LYS A 19 -7.87 -1.10 27.94
C LYS A 19 -7.57 0.32 28.44
N ASP A 20 -6.33 0.59 28.87
CA ASP A 20 -5.96 1.89 29.40
C ASP A 20 -5.97 2.98 28.31
N VAL A 21 -5.60 2.62 27.08
CA VAL A 21 -5.70 3.50 25.91
C VAL A 21 -7.14 3.86 25.58
N ILE A 22 -8.06 2.88 25.74
CA ILE A 22 -9.49 3.15 25.50
C ILE A 22 -10.04 4.03 26.62
N MET A 23 -9.68 3.77 27.87
CA MET A 23 -10.13 4.54 29.03
C MET A 23 -9.67 6.01 28.92
N GLU A 24 -8.41 6.24 28.58
CA GLU A 24 -7.88 7.59 28.34
C GLU A 24 -8.62 8.29 27.19
N ALA A 25 -8.92 7.58 26.10
CA ALA A 25 -9.67 8.14 24.98
C ALA A 25 -11.12 8.51 25.39
N ILE A 26 -11.75 7.73 26.28
CA ILE A 26 -13.06 8.05 26.86
C ILE A 26 -12.97 9.29 27.73
N GLU A 27 -11.99 9.38 28.62
CA GLU A 27 -11.75 10.56 29.47
C GLU A 27 -11.58 11.84 28.62
N ASN A 28 -10.75 11.78 27.58
CA ASN A 28 -10.52 12.90 26.67
C ASN A 28 -11.78 13.30 25.87
N SER A 29 -12.57 12.34 25.42
CA SER A 29 -13.84 12.59 24.74
C SER A 29 -14.87 13.26 25.64
N LEU A 30 -14.95 12.81 26.88
CA LEU A 30 -15.85 13.38 27.89
C LEU A 30 -15.38 14.78 28.31
N LEU A 31 -14.08 14.99 28.45
CA LEU A 31 -13.51 16.31 28.73
C LEU A 31 -13.88 17.32 27.64
N ALA A 32 -13.78 16.91 26.36
CA ALA A 32 -14.18 17.75 25.22
C ALA A 32 -15.68 18.07 25.23
N ALA A 33 -16.53 17.10 25.64
CA ALA A 33 -17.96 17.31 25.80
C ALA A 33 -18.27 18.27 26.97
N CYS A 34 -17.61 18.10 28.11
CA CYS A 34 -17.75 19.00 29.26
C CYS A 34 -17.34 20.44 28.90
N LYS A 35 -16.23 20.63 28.20
CA LYS A 35 -15.79 21.96 27.73
C LYS A 35 -16.83 22.65 26.86
N ARG A 36 -17.53 21.89 26.01
CA ARG A 36 -18.59 22.44 25.16
C ARG A 36 -19.85 22.82 25.93
N ASP A 37 -20.25 21.99 26.90
CA ASP A 37 -21.54 22.12 27.56
C ASP A 37 -21.47 23.06 28.79
N PHE A 38 -20.32 23.17 29.43
CA PHE A 38 -20.13 24.01 30.66
C PHE A 38 -19.36 25.34 30.38
N GLY A 39 -19.05 25.66 29.15
CA GLY A 39 -18.55 26.97 28.67
C GLY A 39 -17.32 27.50 29.41
N SER A 40 -16.14 27.26 28.99
CA SER A 40 -14.83 27.67 29.52
C SER A 40 -14.28 26.77 30.62
N ALA A 41 -13.77 25.64 30.26
CA ALA A 41 -13.29 24.76 31.30
C ALA A 41 -11.89 24.25 31.02
N ASP A 42 -10.94 25.17 31.03
CA ASP A 42 -9.51 24.77 31.12
C ASP A 42 -9.18 24.19 32.51
N ASN A 43 -10.10 24.34 33.46
CA ASN A 43 -10.00 23.86 34.84
C ASN A 43 -10.82 22.59 35.14
N VAL A 44 -11.42 21.93 34.12
CA VAL A 44 -12.19 20.67 34.33
C VAL A 44 -11.29 19.48 33.98
N VAL A 45 -11.32 18.48 34.83
CA VAL A 45 -10.66 17.16 34.66
C VAL A 45 -11.73 16.07 34.78
N VAL A 46 -11.68 15.15 33.83
CA VAL A 46 -12.50 13.92 33.90
C VAL A 46 -11.57 12.77 34.29
N ASN A 47 -11.97 11.99 35.28
CA ASN A 47 -11.23 10.83 35.72
C ASN A 47 -12.14 9.62 35.72
N MET A 48 -11.64 8.52 35.19
CA MET A 48 -12.34 7.23 35.17
C MET A 48 -11.64 6.25 36.12
N ASP A 49 -12.37 5.70 37.06
CA ASP A 49 -11.84 4.67 37.95
C ASP A 49 -11.50 3.41 37.13
N ARG A 50 -10.26 2.96 37.23
CA ARG A 50 -9.72 1.83 36.44
C ARG A 50 -10.28 0.47 36.87
N GLU A 51 -10.84 0.37 38.08
CA GLU A 51 -11.37 -0.87 38.63
C GLU A 51 -12.92 -0.95 38.53
N THR A 52 -13.60 0.15 38.82
CA THR A 52 -15.07 0.20 38.81
C THR A 52 -15.65 0.66 37.50
N GLY A 53 -14.88 1.48 36.73
CA GLY A 53 -15.33 2.14 35.49
C GLY A 53 -16.26 3.34 35.76
N ASP A 54 -16.35 3.80 37.00
CA ASP A 54 -17.12 5.00 37.35
C ASP A 54 -16.37 6.24 36.86
N ILE A 55 -17.15 7.24 36.45
CA ILE A 55 -16.58 8.45 35.82
C ILE A 55 -16.95 9.64 36.69
N TYR A 56 -15.94 10.37 37.09
CA TYR A 56 -16.02 11.56 37.93
C TYR A 56 -15.52 12.78 37.18
N VAL A 57 -16.21 13.91 37.35
CA VAL A 57 -15.82 15.20 36.81
C VAL A 57 -15.43 16.11 37.94
N TYR A 58 -14.21 16.66 37.84
CA TYR A 58 -13.68 17.57 38.86
C TYR A 58 -13.41 18.94 38.24
N ALA A 59 -13.76 20.01 38.95
CA ALA A 59 -13.26 21.35 38.68
C ALA A 59 -12.05 21.61 39.58
N ILE A 60 -10.96 22.05 38.98
CA ILE A 60 -9.79 22.55 39.71
C ILE A 60 -10.01 24.02 39.94
N LYS A 61 -10.09 24.44 41.21
CA LYS A 61 -10.29 25.84 41.57
C LYS A 61 -9.14 26.33 42.43
N GLU A 62 -8.76 27.58 42.22
CA GLU A 62 -7.76 28.27 43.03
C GLU A 62 -8.40 28.81 44.30
N VAL A 63 -7.71 28.68 45.44
CA VAL A 63 -8.17 29.16 46.73
C VAL A 63 -7.79 30.65 46.85
N VAL A 64 -8.80 31.51 46.91
CA VAL A 64 -8.66 32.97 47.02
C VAL A 64 -9.37 33.50 48.25
N ASP A 65 -9.02 34.74 48.63
CA ASP A 65 -9.70 35.40 49.74
C ASP A 65 -11.07 35.95 49.31
N GLU A 66 -11.09 36.68 48.16
CA GLU A 66 -12.34 37.12 47.51
C GLU A 66 -12.50 36.46 46.15
N VAL A 67 -13.69 35.87 45.92
CA VAL A 67 -14.05 35.15 44.71
C VAL A 67 -14.55 36.12 43.63
N TYR A 68 -13.83 36.28 42.55
CA TYR A 68 -14.24 37.11 41.41
C TYR A 68 -14.86 36.22 40.29
N ASP A 69 -14.30 35.05 40.08
CA ASP A 69 -14.84 34.05 39.12
C ASP A 69 -15.19 32.75 39.84
N PRO A 70 -16.48 32.52 40.13
CA PRO A 70 -16.92 31.30 40.81
C PRO A 70 -16.63 30.02 40.02
N ALA A 71 -16.31 30.10 38.71
CA ALA A 71 -15.95 28.91 37.91
C ALA A 71 -14.51 28.46 38.19
N LEU A 72 -13.59 29.41 38.40
CA LEU A 72 -12.16 29.16 38.57
C LEU A 72 -11.68 29.27 40.02
N GLU A 73 -12.43 29.93 40.88
CA GLU A 73 -12.00 30.32 42.21
C GLU A 73 -12.93 29.77 43.32
N ILE A 74 -12.38 29.60 44.51
CA ILE A 74 -13.11 29.22 45.72
C ILE A 74 -12.58 29.98 46.90
N SER A 75 -13.47 30.47 47.80
CA SER A 75 -13.04 31.15 49.00
C SER A 75 -12.34 30.22 49.99
N LEU A 76 -11.35 30.74 50.70
CA LEU A 76 -10.59 29.99 51.72
C LEU A 76 -11.47 29.28 52.74
N GLY A 77 -12.58 29.90 53.18
CA GLY A 77 -13.51 29.27 54.10
C GLY A 77 -14.20 28.00 53.58
N LYS A 78 -14.56 28.01 52.28
CA LYS A 78 -15.15 26.84 51.62
C LYS A 78 -14.09 25.78 51.30
N ALA A 79 -12.86 26.21 50.92
CA ALA A 79 -11.75 25.31 50.67
C ALA A 79 -11.35 24.52 51.93
N LYS A 80 -11.26 25.20 53.09
CA LYS A 80 -10.94 24.58 54.39
C LYS A 80 -12.05 23.62 54.90
N ALA A 81 -13.28 23.74 54.42
CA ALA A 81 -14.32 22.77 54.69
C ALA A 81 -14.13 21.45 53.95
N ILE A 82 -13.34 21.47 52.86
CA ILE A 82 -12.99 20.29 52.06
C ILE A 82 -11.69 19.67 52.60
N ASP A 83 -10.65 20.49 52.76
CA ASP A 83 -9.36 20.09 53.35
C ASP A 83 -8.83 21.25 54.24
N GLN A 84 -8.64 20.96 55.54
CA GLN A 84 -8.17 21.95 56.51
C GLN A 84 -6.75 22.46 56.28
N ASN A 85 -5.96 21.76 55.48
CA ASN A 85 -4.55 22.12 55.18
C ASN A 85 -4.40 23.14 54.07
N LEU A 86 -5.49 23.49 53.34
CA LEU A 86 -5.43 24.37 52.19
C LEU A 86 -5.19 25.83 52.61
N ASN A 87 -4.32 26.53 51.86
CA ASN A 87 -3.96 27.90 52.04
C ASN A 87 -4.35 28.72 50.79
N LEU A 88 -4.24 30.05 50.90
CA LEU A 88 -4.43 30.95 49.76
C LEU A 88 -3.39 30.67 48.65
N GLY A 89 -3.85 30.55 47.41
CA GLY A 89 -3.05 30.22 46.25
C GLY A 89 -2.94 28.71 45.99
N ASP A 90 -3.43 27.86 46.88
CA ASP A 90 -3.51 26.41 46.63
C ASP A 90 -4.61 26.09 45.63
N THR A 91 -4.52 24.91 45.00
CA THR A 91 -5.56 24.40 44.10
C THR A 91 -6.32 23.27 44.76
N VAL A 92 -7.63 23.27 44.63
CA VAL A 92 -8.51 22.22 45.16
C VAL A 92 -9.35 21.57 44.06
N ARG A 93 -9.50 20.26 44.11
CA ARG A 93 -10.37 19.50 43.20
C ARG A 93 -11.76 19.38 43.84
N ILE A 94 -12.76 19.86 43.12
CA ILE A 94 -14.16 19.81 43.58
C ILE A 94 -14.95 18.92 42.63
N GLU A 95 -15.59 17.90 43.10
CA GLU A 95 -16.46 17.06 42.28
C GLU A 95 -17.70 17.86 41.86
N ILE A 96 -17.92 17.91 40.54
CA ILE A 96 -19.02 18.63 39.90
C ILE A 96 -19.86 17.69 39.02
N THR A 97 -19.73 16.36 39.20
CA THR A 97 -20.40 15.34 38.38
C THR A 97 -21.90 15.59 38.30
N PRO A 98 -22.51 15.92 37.15
CA PRO A 98 -23.92 16.16 37.01
C PRO A 98 -24.73 14.86 37.23
N LYS A 99 -25.96 14.95 37.75
CA LYS A 99 -26.82 13.79 38.02
C LYS A 99 -27.10 12.90 36.81
N ASP A 100 -27.20 13.48 35.62
CA ASP A 100 -27.45 12.77 34.34
C ASP A 100 -26.15 12.42 33.55
N PHE A 101 -24.98 12.69 34.15
CA PHE A 101 -23.71 12.51 33.45
C PHE A 101 -23.44 11.05 33.06
N GLY A 102 -23.93 10.09 33.85
CA GLY A 102 -23.76 8.66 33.54
C GLY A 102 -24.30 8.24 32.16
N ARG A 103 -25.44 8.83 31.74
CA ARG A 103 -25.99 8.59 30.38
C ARG A 103 -25.12 9.14 29.27
N ILE A 104 -24.66 10.38 29.45
CA ILE A 104 -23.78 11.07 28.48
C ILE A 104 -22.46 10.30 28.40
N ALA A 105 -21.89 9.94 29.52
CA ALA A 105 -20.68 9.16 29.66
C ALA A 105 -20.78 7.80 28.94
N ALA A 106 -21.87 7.06 29.14
CA ALA A 106 -22.09 5.78 28.46
C ALA A 106 -22.20 5.92 26.92
N MET A 107 -22.87 6.96 26.44
CA MET A 107 -22.95 7.23 24.99
C MET A 107 -21.58 7.57 24.39
N HIS A 108 -20.82 8.43 25.05
CA HIS A 108 -19.45 8.78 24.61
C HIS A 108 -18.52 7.58 24.66
N ALA A 109 -18.54 6.81 25.77
CA ALA A 109 -17.74 5.59 25.89
C ALA A 109 -18.03 4.61 24.76
N ARG A 110 -19.30 4.35 24.45
CA ARG A 110 -19.68 3.49 23.32
C ARG A 110 -19.14 4.00 21.99
N SER A 111 -19.26 5.30 21.74
CA SER A 111 -18.76 5.91 20.50
C SER A 111 -17.24 5.77 20.36
N VAL A 112 -16.50 6.05 21.44
CA VAL A 112 -15.03 5.93 21.49
C VAL A 112 -14.59 4.49 21.30
N ILE A 113 -15.23 3.53 21.97
CA ILE A 113 -14.94 2.10 21.82
C ILE A 113 -15.13 1.66 20.38
N VAL A 114 -16.26 1.99 19.75
CA VAL A 114 -16.52 1.64 18.35
C VAL A 114 -15.50 2.28 17.41
N GLN A 115 -15.09 3.52 17.68
CA GLN A 115 -14.07 4.19 16.91
C GLN A 115 -12.71 3.49 17.06
N LYS A 116 -12.29 3.15 18.28
CA LYS A 116 -11.02 2.46 18.55
C LYS A 116 -10.97 1.07 17.91
N ILE A 117 -12.07 0.31 17.97
CA ILE A 117 -12.16 -0.97 17.26
C ILE A 117 -11.94 -0.78 15.76
N LYS A 118 -12.60 0.20 15.14
CA LYS A 118 -12.43 0.49 13.71
C LYS A 118 -11.01 0.96 13.36
N GLU A 119 -10.37 1.73 14.24
CA GLU A 119 -8.99 2.16 14.05
C GLU A 119 -8.03 0.97 14.05
N GLU A 120 -8.19 0.04 15.01
CA GLU A 120 -7.40 -1.18 15.09
C GLU A 120 -7.63 -2.13 13.91
N GLU A 121 -8.89 -2.35 13.53
CA GLU A 121 -9.21 -3.15 12.33
C GLU A 121 -8.55 -2.56 11.08
N ARG A 122 -8.54 -1.24 10.92
CA ARG A 122 -7.84 -0.55 9.82
C ARG A 122 -6.33 -0.71 9.92
N ARG A 123 -5.76 -0.64 11.12
CA ARG A 123 -4.31 -0.83 11.32
C ARG A 123 -3.89 -2.24 10.92
N VAL A 124 -4.61 -3.26 11.37
CA VAL A 124 -4.33 -4.66 11.00
C VAL A 124 -4.39 -4.86 9.49
N VAL A 125 -5.40 -4.30 8.82
CA VAL A 125 -5.51 -4.37 7.36
C VAL A 125 -4.35 -3.63 6.68
N TYR A 126 -4.00 -2.45 7.18
CA TYR A 126 -2.87 -1.68 6.64
C TYR A 126 -1.57 -2.47 6.76
N ASP A 127 -1.24 -2.98 7.94
CA ASP A 127 -0.01 -3.74 8.21
C ASP A 127 0.06 -5.00 7.32
N HIS A 128 -1.07 -5.70 7.17
CA HIS A 128 -1.17 -6.89 6.32
C HIS A 128 -0.84 -6.59 4.85
N PHE A 129 -1.38 -5.51 4.28
CA PHE A 129 -1.12 -5.15 2.88
C PHE A 129 0.18 -4.38 2.70
N TYR A 130 0.66 -3.66 3.71
CA TYR A 130 1.95 -3.00 3.67
C TYR A 130 3.11 -3.98 3.46
N CYS A 131 3.05 -5.15 4.10
CA CYS A 131 4.02 -6.23 3.87
C CYS A 131 3.95 -6.82 2.44
N LYS A 132 2.85 -6.57 1.71
CA LYS A 132 2.65 -7.02 0.32
C LYS A 132 2.84 -5.90 -0.70
N GLU A 133 3.28 -4.71 -0.26
CA GLU A 133 3.64 -3.64 -1.17
C GLU A 133 4.79 -4.07 -2.07
N LYS A 134 4.71 -3.73 -3.35
CA LYS A 134 5.65 -4.16 -4.40
C LYS A 134 5.68 -5.68 -4.65
N ASP A 135 4.61 -6.37 -4.30
CA ASP A 135 4.43 -7.79 -4.56
C ASP A 135 3.08 -8.05 -5.25
N ILE A 136 2.83 -9.29 -5.63
CA ILE A 136 1.57 -9.70 -6.26
C ILE A 136 0.58 -10.22 -5.23
N VAL A 137 -0.69 -9.88 -5.46
CA VAL A 137 -1.83 -10.43 -4.73
C VAL A 137 -2.83 -11.03 -5.70
N THR A 138 -3.57 -12.04 -5.25
CA THR A 138 -4.70 -12.56 -6.01
C THR A 138 -5.95 -11.86 -5.55
N GLY A 139 -6.62 -11.15 -6.46
CA GLY A 139 -7.90 -10.54 -6.19
C GLY A 139 -9.04 -11.25 -6.89
N VAL A 140 -10.24 -11.12 -6.33
CA VAL A 140 -11.49 -11.63 -6.91
C VAL A 140 -12.30 -10.47 -7.46
N VAL A 141 -12.57 -10.48 -8.75
CA VAL A 141 -13.38 -9.44 -9.41
C VAL A 141 -14.79 -9.46 -8.84
N GLN A 142 -15.27 -8.32 -8.35
CA GLN A 142 -16.63 -8.17 -7.85
C GLN A 142 -17.56 -7.59 -8.92
N ARG A 143 -17.30 -6.36 -9.34
CA ARG A 143 -18.14 -5.61 -10.28
C ARG A 143 -17.38 -4.46 -10.92
N TYR A 144 -17.93 -3.94 -11.99
CA TYR A 144 -17.53 -2.65 -12.54
C TYR A 144 -18.13 -1.49 -11.73
N VAL A 145 -17.33 -0.47 -11.50
CA VAL A 145 -17.73 0.82 -10.89
C VAL A 145 -17.36 1.91 -11.88
N GLY A 146 -18.27 2.23 -12.77
CA GLY A 146 -17.98 3.04 -13.96
C GLY A 146 -17.00 2.30 -14.88
N GLU A 147 -15.85 2.90 -15.17
CA GLU A 147 -14.79 2.31 -15.97
C GLU A 147 -13.75 1.52 -15.13
N ASN A 148 -13.85 1.61 -13.81
CA ASN A 148 -12.95 0.92 -12.89
C ASN A 148 -13.54 -0.42 -12.48
N VAL A 149 -12.70 -1.32 -11.95
CA VAL A 149 -13.10 -2.64 -11.49
C VAL A 149 -12.88 -2.75 -9.98
N SER A 150 -13.93 -3.09 -9.25
CA SER A 150 -13.83 -3.42 -7.83
C SER A 150 -13.35 -4.87 -7.70
N VAL A 151 -12.27 -5.04 -6.96
CA VAL A 151 -11.64 -6.35 -6.73
C VAL A 151 -11.49 -6.57 -5.24
N SER A 152 -12.00 -7.70 -4.75
CA SER A 152 -11.77 -8.12 -3.36
C SER A 152 -10.39 -8.75 -3.26
N LEU A 153 -9.56 -8.24 -2.36
CA LEU A 153 -8.23 -8.77 -2.10
C LEU A 153 -8.25 -9.85 -0.99
N ASP A 154 -9.19 -9.70 -0.07
CA ASP A 154 -9.55 -10.66 0.98
C ASP A 154 -11.02 -10.44 1.40
N ASP A 155 -11.50 -11.16 2.45
CA ASP A 155 -12.90 -11.08 2.89
C ASP A 155 -13.33 -9.69 3.39
N LYS A 156 -12.38 -8.78 3.66
CA LYS A 156 -12.63 -7.47 4.29
C LYS A 156 -12.10 -6.27 3.51
N THR A 157 -11.27 -6.51 2.49
CA THR A 157 -10.53 -5.44 1.81
C THR A 157 -10.79 -5.46 0.31
N ASP A 158 -11.38 -4.39 -0.17
CA ASP A 158 -11.59 -4.16 -1.59
C ASP A 158 -10.57 -3.14 -2.13
N ALA A 159 -10.06 -3.41 -3.32
CA ALA A 159 -9.27 -2.46 -4.08
C ALA A 159 -10.02 -2.04 -5.34
N LEU A 160 -9.75 -0.84 -5.81
CA LEU A 160 -10.29 -0.35 -7.05
C LEU A 160 -9.18 -0.36 -8.12
N LEU A 161 -9.30 -1.27 -9.08
CA LEU A 161 -8.43 -1.30 -10.25
C LEU A 161 -8.88 -0.20 -11.21
N MET A 162 -8.12 0.90 -11.22
CA MET A 162 -8.41 2.07 -12.04
C MET A 162 -8.28 1.73 -13.52
N LYS A 163 -9.03 2.41 -14.39
CA LYS A 163 -8.96 2.20 -15.86
C LYS A 163 -7.55 2.36 -16.42
N SER A 164 -6.79 3.32 -15.91
CA SER A 164 -5.37 3.52 -16.30
C SER A 164 -4.47 2.35 -15.97
N GLU A 165 -4.86 1.54 -14.97
CA GLU A 165 -4.12 0.38 -14.46
C GLU A 165 -4.65 -0.94 -15.03
N GLN A 166 -5.66 -0.90 -15.90
CA GLN A 166 -6.18 -2.04 -16.62
C GLN A 166 -5.47 -2.22 -17.96
N ILE A 167 -5.22 -3.45 -18.34
CA ILE A 167 -4.71 -3.77 -19.67
C ILE A 167 -5.78 -3.43 -20.72
N ARG A 168 -5.40 -2.75 -21.78
CA ARG A 168 -6.33 -2.33 -22.84
C ARG A 168 -6.96 -3.54 -23.51
N GLY A 169 -8.29 -3.60 -23.53
CA GLY A 169 -9.07 -4.69 -24.13
C GLY A 169 -9.32 -5.87 -23.19
N GLU A 170 -8.80 -5.84 -21.94
CA GLU A 170 -9.09 -6.85 -20.94
C GLU A 170 -10.52 -6.72 -20.42
N VAL A 171 -11.25 -7.82 -20.40
CA VAL A 171 -12.62 -7.89 -19.88
C VAL A 171 -12.63 -8.78 -18.65
N PHE A 172 -13.14 -8.25 -17.54
CA PHE A 172 -13.21 -8.94 -16.26
C PHE A 172 -14.62 -9.48 -16.01
N LYS A 173 -14.69 -10.73 -15.60
CA LYS A 173 -15.96 -11.37 -15.23
C LYS A 173 -16.11 -11.35 -13.70
N PRO A 174 -17.33 -11.15 -13.16
CA PRO A 174 -17.56 -11.31 -11.73
C PRO A 174 -17.11 -12.70 -11.24
N THR A 175 -16.56 -12.76 -10.03
CA THR A 175 -15.97 -13.94 -9.38
C THR A 175 -14.66 -14.46 -9.99
N GLU A 176 -14.16 -13.83 -11.03
CA GLU A 176 -12.90 -14.21 -11.64
C GLU A 176 -11.72 -13.85 -10.72
N ARG A 177 -10.73 -14.73 -10.64
CA ARG A 177 -9.48 -14.49 -9.91
C ARG A 177 -8.45 -13.91 -10.86
N ILE A 178 -7.83 -12.82 -10.47
CA ILE A 178 -6.79 -12.14 -11.24
C ILE A 178 -5.58 -11.83 -10.36
N LYS A 179 -4.40 -11.85 -10.94
CA LYS A 179 -3.17 -11.40 -10.28
C LYS A 179 -3.03 -9.89 -10.44
N LEU A 180 -2.70 -9.21 -9.34
CA LEU A 180 -2.55 -7.77 -9.28
C LEU A 180 -1.22 -7.42 -8.60
N TYR A 181 -0.52 -6.44 -9.13
CA TYR A 181 0.65 -5.87 -8.46
C TYR A 181 0.20 -4.77 -7.49
N VAL A 182 0.65 -4.85 -6.25
CA VAL A 182 0.39 -3.81 -5.24
C VAL A 182 1.41 -2.70 -5.43
N VAL A 183 0.96 -1.58 -5.96
CA VAL A 183 1.82 -0.42 -6.25
C VAL A 183 2.17 0.32 -4.97
N GLU A 184 1.15 0.55 -4.13
CA GLU A 184 1.28 1.36 -2.92
C GLU A 184 0.11 1.07 -1.96
N VAL A 185 0.41 1.14 -0.67
CA VAL A 185 -0.59 1.05 0.41
C VAL A 185 -0.55 2.33 1.24
N LYS A 186 -1.65 3.10 1.19
CA LYS A 186 -1.79 4.38 1.92
C LYS A 186 -2.79 4.24 3.07
N ASN A 187 -2.44 4.79 4.22
CA ASN A 187 -3.41 4.99 5.29
C ASN A 187 -4.15 6.32 5.07
N THR A 188 -5.48 6.25 4.94
CA THR A 188 -6.34 7.42 4.76
C THR A 188 -7.32 7.57 5.91
N THR A 189 -7.95 8.73 6.05
CA THR A 189 -8.98 8.99 7.07
C THR A 189 -10.17 8.01 6.96
N LYS A 190 -10.42 7.46 5.77
CA LYS A 190 -11.49 6.48 5.52
C LYS A 190 -11.04 5.03 5.70
N GLY A 191 -9.74 4.80 5.90
CA GLY A 191 -9.10 3.49 6.05
C GLY A 191 -7.95 3.27 5.07
N PRO A 192 -7.29 2.10 5.12
CA PRO A 192 -6.22 1.75 4.21
C PRO A 192 -6.73 1.68 2.77
N LYS A 193 -5.96 2.29 1.87
CA LYS A 193 -6.21 2.26 0.42
C LYS A 193 -5.08 1.50 -0.24
N VAL A 194 -5.40 0.36 -0.84
CA VAL A 194 -4.47 -0.46 -1.61
C VAL A 194 -4.61 -0.07 -3.08
N THR A 195 -3.53 0.43 -3.67
CA THR A 195 -3.46 0.77 -5.09
C THR A 195 -2.88 -0.43 -5.84
N VAL A 196 -3.63 -0.93 -6.81
CA VAL A 196 -3.27 -2.13 -7.58
C VAL A 196 -3.17 -1.82 -9.06
N SER A 197 -2.29 -2.55 -9.75
CA SER A 197 -2.04 -2.38 -11.18
C SER A 197 -1.90 -3.73 -11.91
N ARG A 198 -2.38 -3.77 -13.16
CA ARG A 198 -2.10 -4.83 -14.13
C ARG A 198 -1.17 -4.37 -15.25
N THR A 199 -0.92 -3.06 -15.35
CA THR A 199 -0.05 -2.48 -16.38
C THR A 199 1.40 -2.33 -15.94
N HIS A 200 1.68 -2.38 -14.64
CA HIS A 200 3.02 -2.17 -14.09
C HIS A 200 4.01 -3.26 -14.56
N PRO A 201 5.24 -2.91 -15.01
CA PRO A 201 6.23 -3.89 -15.47
C PRO A 201 6.60 -4.92 -14.40
N GLU A 202 6.70 -4.51 -13.14
CA GLU A 202 7.03 -5.40 -12.02
C GLU A 202 6.00 -6.54 -11.82
N LEU A 203 4.75 -6.40 -12.32
CA LEU A 203 3.81 -7.51 -12.32
C LEU A 203 4.39 -8.73 -13.02
N VAL A 204 5.00 -8.52 -14.21
CA VAL A 204 5.58 -9.63 -14.98
C VAL A 204 6.76 -10.24 -14.22
N LYS A 205 7.63 -9.41 -13.63
CA LYS A 205 8.76 -9.88 -12.82
C LYS A 205 8.29 -10.77 -11.67
N ARG A 206 7.29 -10.32 -10.91
CA ARG A 206 6.71 -11.09 -9.80
C ARG A 206 6.01 -12.37 -10.27
N LEU A 207 5.40 -12.37 -11.46
CA LEU A 207 4.83 -13.59 -12.03
C LEU A 207 5.94 -14.62 -12.36
N PHE A 208 7.09 -14.17 -12.89
CA PHE A 208 8.25 -15.06 -13.08
C PHE A 208 8.79 -15.59 -11.75
N GLU A 209 8.90 -14.76 -10.71
CA GLU A 209 9.33 -15.19 -9.37
C GLU A 209 8.37 -16.24 -8.77
N ALA A 210 7.07 -16.13 -9.07
CA ALA A 210 6.07 -17.09 -8.59
C ALA A 210 6.12 -18.43 -9.37
N GLU A 211 6.37 -18.40 -10.68
CA GLU A 211 6.30 -19.55 -11.56
C GLU A 211 7.65 -20.27 -11.72
N VAL A 212 8.77 -19.53 -11.68
CA VAL A 212 10.12 -20.02 -11.96
C VAL A 212 10.93 -20.10 -10.68
N THR A 213 11.23 -21.31 -10.23
CA THR A 213 11.96 -21.56 -8.97
C THR A 213 13.33 -20.90 -8.99
N GLU A 214 14.04 -20.98 -10.13
CA GLU A 214 15.39 -20.44 -10.33
C GLU A 214 15.41 -18.90 -10.29
N VAL A 215 14.30 -18.24 -10.58
CA VAL A 215 14.15 -16.78 -10.42
C VAL A 215 13.85 -16.45 -8.95
N ARG A 216 13.01 -17.25 -8.31
CA ARG A 216 12.64 -17.05 -6.90
C ARG A 216 13.81 -17.25 -5.94
N ASP A 217 14.70 -18.21 -6.20
CA ASP A 217 15.88 -18.49 -5.35
C ASP A 217 17.10 -17.63 -5.70
N GLY A 218 17.01 -16.80 -6.76
CA GLY A 218 18.06 -15.91 -7.19
C GLY A 218 19.15 -16.55 -8.05
N THR A 219 19.00 -17.82 -8.46
CA THR A 219 19.90 -18.48 -9.41
C THR A 219 19.84 -17.79 -10.77
N VAL A 220 18.64 -17.44 -11.22
CA VAL A 220 18.38 -16.62 -12.41
C VAL A 220 17.85 -15.25 -11.97
N GLU A 221 18.44 -14.21 -12.54
CA GLU A 221 18.08 -12.83 -12.23
C GLU A 221 17.52 -12.12 -13.45
N ILE A 222 16.37 -11.44 -13.29
CA ILE A 222 15.82 -10.55 -14.31
C ILE A 222 16.48 -9.19 -14.14
N LYS A 223 17.42 -8.87 -15.03
CA LYS A 223 18.24 -7.65 -15.01
C LYS A 223 17.49 -6.42 -15.51
N SER A 224 16.67 -6.59 -16.55
CA SER A 224 15.86 -5.50 -17.08
C SER A 224 14.56 -6.01 -17.67
N ILE A 225 13.57 -5.11 -17.75
CA ILE A 225 12.24 -5.38 -18.29
C ILE A 225 11.73 -4.17 -19.07
N ALA A 226 11.19 -4.41 -20.25
CA ALA A 226 10.48 -3.42 -21.03
C ALA A 226 9.12 -3.98 -21.43
N ARG A 227 8.03 -3.27 -21.07
CA ARG A 227 6.67 -3.73 -21.22
C ARG A 227 5.78 -2.74 -21.95
N GLU A 228 5.01 -3.24 -22.89
CA GLU A 228 3.79 -2.61 -23.40
C GLU A 228 2.62 -3.50 -23.04
N ALA A 229 1.97 -3.16 -21.91
CA ALA A 229 0.96 -3.97 -21.28
C ALA A 229 -0.17 -4.40 -22.24
N GLY A 230 -0.49 -5.69 -22.24
CA GLY A 230 -1.49 -6.30 -23.14
C GLY A 230 -1.03 -6.54 -24.56
N SER A 231 0.22 -6.21 -24.90
CA SER A 231 0.78 -6.43 -26.23
C SER A 231 2.03 -7.30 -26.17
N ARG A 232 3.12 -6.75 -25.64
CA ARG A 232 4.41 -7.46 -25.61
C ARG A 232 5.30 -6.99 -24.47
N THR A 233 6.03 -7.92 -23.88
CA THR A 233 7.06 -7.68 -22.86
C THR A 233 8.37 -8.32 -23.31
N LYS A 234 9.49 -7.62 -23.08
CA LYS A 234 10.83 -8.17 -23.19
C LYS A 234 11.49 -8.17 -21.81
N ILE A 235 12.13 -9.29 -21.46
CA ILE A 235 12.93 -9.42 -20.25
C ILE A 235 14.33 -9.89 -20.59
N ALA A 236 15.34 -9.28 -19.97
CA ALA A 236 16.73 -9.72 -20.05
C ALA A 236 17.11 -10.43 -18.76
N VAL A 237 17.55 -11.67 -18.89
CA VAL A 237 17.86 -12.58 -17.79
C VAL A 237 19.32 -12.99 -17.79
N SER A 238 19.89 -13.16 -16.61
CA SER A 238 21.24 -13.72 -16.41
C SER A 238 21.21 -14.82 -15.38
N SER A 239 22.17 -15.73 -15.44
CA SER A 239 22.34 -16.77 -14.41
C SER A 239 23.56 -16.49 -13.56
N ASN A 240 23.42 -16.64 -12.25
CA ASN A 240 24.54 -16.61 -11.29
C ASN A 240 25.24 -17.98 -11.19
N ASN A 241 24.66 -19.01 -11.82
CA ASN A 241 25.23 -20.36 -11.91
C ASN A 241 25.53 -20.70 -13.39
N PRO A 242 26.81 -20.93 -13.77
CA PRO A 242 27.19 -21.21 -15.16
C PRO A 242 26.58 -22.49 -15.74
N ASN A 243 26.08 -23.39 -14.88
CA ASN A 243 25.43 -24.64 -15.32
C ASN A 243 23.92 -24.49 -15.57
N VAL A 244 23.35 -23.30 -15.35
CA VAL A 244 21.92 -23.03 -15.53
C VAL A 244 21.75 -22.06 -16.69
N ASP A 245 21.06 -22.51 -17.73
CA ASP A 245 20.62 -21.64 -18.84
C ASP A 245 19.46 -20.74 -18.34
N PRO A 246 19.66 -19.41 -18.24
CA PRO A 246 18.65 -18.53 -17.70
C PRO A 246 17.39 -18.42 -18.58
N VAL A 247 17.56 -18.47 -19.90
CA VAL A 247 16.43 -18.41 -20.85
C VAL A 247 15.64 -19.71 -20.80
N GLY A 248 16.32 -20.86 -20.83
CA GLY A 248 15.68 -22.17 -20.74
C GLY A 248 14.92 -22.37 -19.43
N ALA A 249 15.47 -21.91 -18.30
CA ALA A 249 14.81 -21.93 -17.00
C ALA A 249 13.49 -21.15 -16.98
N CYS A 250 13.51 -19.94 -17.55
CA CYS A 250 12.31 -19.09 -17.63
C CYS A 250 11.26 -19.59 -18.63
N VAL A 251 11.69 -20.17 -19.76
CA VAL A 251 10.78 -20.74 -20.78
C VAL A 251 10.12 -22.03 -20.26
N GLY A 252 10.92 -22.88 -19.64
CA GLY A 252 10.49 -24.21 -19.19
C GLY A 252 10.30 -25.21 -20.33
N MET A 253 10.00 -26.47 -19.97
CA MET A 253 9.77 -27.53 -20.97
C MET A 253 8.60 -27.18 -21.89
N ASN A 254 8.85 -27.18 -23.19
CA ASN A 254 7.86 -26.83 -24.22
C ASN A 254 7.17 -25.47 -23.98
N GLY A 255 7.84 -24.55 -23.31
CA GLY A 255 7.27 -23.23 -22.99
C GLY A 255 6.25 -23.21 -21.86
N ALA A 256 6.15 -24.27 -21.06
CA ALA A 256 5.08 -24.39 -20.06
C ALA A 256 5.06 -23.24 -19.07
N ARG A 257 6.24 -22.82 -18.56
CA ARG A 257 6.35 -21.73 -17.57
C ARG A 257 5.98 -20.37 -18.16
N VAL A 258 6.58 -20.02 -19.29
CA VAL A 258 6.28 -18.72 -19.94
C VAL A 258 4.84 -18.65 -20.43
N ASN A 259 4.26 -19.76 -20.91
CA ASN A 259 2.86 -19.79 -21.36
C ASN A 259 1.89 -19.61 -20.20
N ALA A 260 2.16 -20.15 -19.01
CA ALA A 260 1.34 -19.90 -17.82
C ALA A 260 1.27 -18.39 -17.49
N ILE A 261 2.38 -17.67 -17.64
CA ILE A 261 2.42 -16.22 -17.44
C ILE A 261 1.70 -15.48 -18.57
N VAL A 262 1.88 -15.91 -19.83
CA VAL A 262 1.17 -15.37 -21.00
C VAL A 262 -0.34 -15.50 -20.83
N ASP A 263 -0.80 -16.65 -20.34
CA ASP A 263 -2.24 -16.91 -20.09
C ASP A 263 -2.78 -16.01 -18.97
N GLU A 264 -2.04 -15.82 -17.87
CA GLU A 264 -2.42 -14.88 -16.80
C GLU A 264 -2.53 -13.44 -17.34
N LEU A 265 -1.66 -13.06 -18.27
CA LEU A 265 -1.63 -11.75 -18.92
C LEU A 265 -2.51 -11.66 -20.18
N ARG A 266 -3.41 -12.62 -20.38
CA ARG A 266 -4.40 -12.63 -21.48
C ARG A 266 -3.79 -12.62 -22.89
N GLY A 267 -2.68 -13.31 -23.07
CA GLY A 267 -2.02 -13.45 -24.38
C GLY A 267 -0.97 -12.37 -24.67
N GLU A 268 -0.54 -11.61 -23.68
CA GLU A 268 0.61 -10.70 -23.81
C GLU A 268 1.86 -11.50 -24.15
N LYS A 269 2.51 -11.22 -25.29
CA LYS A 269 3.69 -11.93 -25.75
C LYS A 269 4.90 -11.60 -24.89
N ILE A 270 5.69 -12.59 -24.52
CA ILE A 270 6.89 -12.42 -23.70
C ILE A 270 8.11 -12.92 -24.46
N ASP A 271 9.08 -12.02 -24.69
CA ASP A 271 10.38 -12.34 -25.23
C ASP A 271 11.40 -12.39 -24.09
N ILE A 272 12.09 -13.50 -23.96
CA ILE A 272 13.12 -13.72 -22.94
C ILE A 272 14.46 -13.77 -23.65
N ILE A 273 15.38 -12.90 -23.24
CA ILE A 273 16.70 -12.79 -23.86
C ILE A 273 17.82 -12.91 -22.81
N ASN A 274 19.00 -13.33 -23.25
CA ASN A 274 20.18 -13.30 -22.41
C ASN A 274 20.64 -11.85 -22.18
N TRP A 275 20.85 -11.50 -20.93
CA TRP A 275 21.50 -10.25 -20.56
C TRP A 275 23.01 -10.34 -20.82
N SER A 276 23.63 -9.24 -21.20
CA SER A 276 25.08 -9.10 -21.38
C SER A 276 25.56 -7.78 -20.81
N GLU A 277 26.79 -7.78 -20.27
CA GLU A 277 27.49 -6.55 -19.89
C GLU A 277 27.94 -5.73 -21.11
N ASP A 278 28.21 -6.41 -22.21
CA ASP A 278 28.49 -5.76 -23.50
C ASP A 278 27.22 -5.19 -24.10
N PRO A 279 27.13 -3.86 -24.26
CA PRO A 279 25.95 -3.23 -24.82
C PRO A 279 25.62 -3.67 -26.24
N ALA A 280 26.63 -3.95 -27.05
CA ALA A 280 26.42 -4.41 -28.43
C ALA A 280 25.71 -5.76 -28.47
N VAL A 281 26.17 -6.70 -27.65
CA VAL A 281 25.55 -8.03 -27.51
C VAL A 281 24.13 -7.93 -26.88
N LEU A 282 23.97 -7.05 -25.91
CA LEU A 282 22.64 -6.85 -25.28
C LEU A 282 21.65 -6.27 -26.31
N ILE A 283 22.05 -5.32 -27.13
CA ILE A 283 21.19 -4.71 -28.15
C ILE A 283 20.85 -5.75 -29.23
N GLU A 284 21.83 -6.54 -29.69
CA GLU A 284 21.59 -7.65 -30.60
C GLU A 284 20.54 -8.61 -30.05
N ASN A 285 20.71 -9.08 -28.83
CA ASN A 285 19.74 -9.97 -28.14
C ASN A 285 18.38 -9.30 -28.01
N ALA A 286 18.33 -8.01 -27.69
CA ALA A 286 17.08 -7.27 -27.47
C ALA A 286 16.25 -7.12 -28.75
N LEU A 287 16.87 -7.13 -29.92
CA LEU A 287 16.19 -7.07 -31.20
C LEU A 287 15.61 -8.42 -31.66
N SER A 288 15.92 -9.51 -30.93
CA SER A 288 15.27 -10.80 -31.18
C SER A 288 13.75 -10.65 -31.40
N PRO A 289 13.14 -11.39 -32.36
CA PRO A 289 13.71 -12.48 -33.15
C PRO A 289 14.43 -12.07 -34.43
N ALA A 290 14.64 -10.77 -34.68
CA ALA A 290 15.38 -10.30 -35.87
C ALA A 290 16.88 -10.64 -35.73
N LYS A 291 17.48 -11.04 -36.83
CA LYS A 291 18.95 -11.25 -36.93
C LYS A 291 19.61 -9.92 -37.20
N VAL A 292 20.70 -9.65 -36.50
CA VAL A 292 21.53 -8.44 -36.67
C VAL A 292 22.82 -8.78 -37.38
N VAL A 293 23.28 -7.90 -38.24
CA VAL A 293 24.57 -8.02 -38.95
C VAL A 293 25.69 -7.36 -38.15
N SER A 294 25.44 -6.13 -37.68
CA SER A 294 26.40 -5.40 -36.86
C SER A 294 25.68 -4.42 -35.92
N VAL A 295 26.31 -4.16 -34.79
CA VAL A 295 25.92 -3.15 -33.83
C VAL A 295 27.12 -2.26 -33.54
N ASP A 296 26.98 -0.98 -33.78
CA ASP A 296 27.96 0.05 -33.44
C ASP A 296 27.41 0.91 -32.33
N VAL A 297 28.08 0.93 -31.18
CA VAL A 297 27.56 1.52 -29.92
C VAL A 297 28.42 2.74 -29.57
N ASP A 298 27.74 3.85 -29.32
CA ASP A 298 28.30 5.02 -28.65
C ASP A 298 27.89 5.05 -27.19
N PRO A 299 28.78 4.70 -26.26
CA PRO A 299 28.45 4.67 -24.82
C PRO A 299 28.26 6.07 -24.23
N GLU A 300 28.87 7.12 -24.77
CA GLU A 300 28.78 8.48 -24.26
C GLU A 300 27.42 9.09 -24.56
N GLU A 301 26.92 8.92 -25.79
CA GLU A 301 25.58 9.39 -26.18
C GLU A 301 24.46 8.41 -25.85
N LYS A 302 24.80 7.21 -25.39
CA LYS A 302 23.87 6.10 -25.21
C LYS A 302 23.03 5.84 -26.46
N SER A 303 23.71 5.81 -27.60
CA SER A 303 23.13 5.53 -28.90
C SER A 303 23.77 4.31 -29.55
N ALA A 304 23.03 3.65 -30.43
CA ALA A 304 23.54 2.52 -31.20
C ALA A 304 22.99 2.54 -32.63
N ALA A 305 23.87 2.33 -33.57
CA ALA A 305 23.54 2.09 -34.97
C ALA A 305 23.53 0.58 -35.22
N VAL A 306 22.42 0.06 -35.69
CA VAL A 306 22.22 -1.37 -35.92
C VAL A 306 21.97 -1.62 -37.41
N VAL A 307 22.72 -2.53 -38.01
CA VAL A 307 22.51 -2.97 -39.37
C VAL A 307 21.89 -4.36 -39.36
N VAL A 308 20.81 -4.51 -40.11
CA VAL A 308 20.10 -5.78 -40.29
C VAL A 308 19.99 -6.14 -41.78
N PRO A 309 19.86 -7.42 -42.13
CA PRO A 309 19.57 -7.81 -43.51
C PRO A 309 18.27 -7.15 -43.99
N ASP A 310 18.19 -6.78 -45.29
CA ASP A 310 17.02 -6.06 -45.82
C ASP A 310 15.69 -6.74 -45.52
N TYR A 311 15.63 -8.07 -45.62
CA TYR A 311 14.42 -8.85 -45.32
C TYR A 311 14.08 -8.92 -43.84
N GLN A 312 14.98 -8.51 -42.95
CA GLN A 312 14.76 -8.48 -41.48
C GLN A 312 14.36 -7.09 -40.99
N LEU A 313 14.48 -6.03 -41.76
CA LEU A 313 14.25 -4.66 -41.35
C LEU A 313 12.85 -4.48 -40.69
N SER A 314 11.81 -4.97 -41.36
CA SER A 314 10.44 -4.89 -40.85
C SER A 314 10.26 -5.67 -39.54
N LEU A 315 10.96 -6.79 -39.36
CA LEU A 315 10.91 -7.60 -38.14
C LEU A 315 11.69 -6.92 -37.00
N ALA A 316 12.85 -6.34 -37.29
CA ALA A 316 13.67 -5.61 -36.33
C ALA A 316 12.93 -4.37 -35.79
N ILE A 317 12.27 -3.63 -36.66
CA ILE A 317 11.44 -2.47 -36.29
C ILE A 317 10.16 -2.97 -35.53
N GLY A 318 9.52 -4.00 -36.06
CA GLY A 318 8.25 -4.52 -35.56
C GLY A 318 7.05 -3.65 -35.96
N LYS A 319 5.83 -4.16 -35.66
CA LYS A 319 4.59 -3.43 -35.93
C LYS A 319 4.59 -2.11 -35.14
N GLU A 320 4.38 -1.00 -35.85
CA GLU A 320 4.39 0.36 -35.29
C GLU A 320 5.66 0.70 -34.49
N GLY A 321 6.79 0.07 -34.81
CA GLY A 321 8.06 0.28 -34.10
C GLY A 321 8.16 -0.40 -32.74
N GLN A 322 7.27 -1.33 -32.42
CA GLN A 322 7.18 -1.95 -31.10
C GLN A 322 8.45 -2.68 -30.69
N ASN A 323 9.04 -3.47 -31.58
CA ASN A 323 10.24 -4.25 -31.27
C ASN A 323 11.44 -3.34 -30.98
N ALA A 324 11.68 -2.35 -31.83
CA ALA A 324 12.74 -1.35 -31.64
C ALA A 324 12.53 -0.53 -30.36
N ARG A 325 11.30 -0.08 -30.10
CA ARG A 325 10.96 0.70 -28.91
C ARG A 325 11.13 -0.09 -27.61
N LEU A 326 10.72 -1.36 -27.58
CA LEU A 326 10.94 -2.25 -26.42
C LEU A 326 12.43 -2.55 -26.24
N ALA A 327 13.19 -2.81 -27.31
CA ALA A 327 14.64 -3.01 -27.25
C ALA A 327 15.35 -1.77 -26.69
N ALA A 328 15.00 -0.57 -27.16
CA ALA A 328 15.55 0.67 -26.65
C ALA A 328 15.26 0.89 -25.14
N LYS A 329 14.02 0.60 -24.70
CA LYS A 329 13.66 0.69 -23.27
C LYS A 329 14.38 -0.36 -22.41
N LEU A 330 14.57 -1.57 -22.93
CA LEU A 330 15.20 -2.68 -22.22
C LEU A 330 16.69 -2.41 -21.99
N THR A 331 17.37 -1.90 -23.01
CA THR A 331 18.83 -1.67 -23.02
C THR A 331 19.22 -0.29 -22.48
N GLY A 332 18.30 0.69 -22.52
CA GLY A 332 18.58 2.08 -22.16
C GLY A 332 19.33 2.87 -23.23
N TYR A 333 19.44 2.33 -24.46
CA TYR A 333 20.09 2.96 -25.61
C TYR A 333 19.07 3.46 -26.64
N LYS A 334 19.37 4.52 -27.32
CA LYS A 334 18.66 4.93 -28.55
C LYS A 334 19.16 4.04 -29.70
N ILE A 335 18.26 3.31 -30.34
CA ILE A 335 18.62 2.34 -31.37
C ILE A 335 18.14 2.87 -32.72
N ASP A 336 19.09 3.12 -33.64
CA ASP A 336 18.85 3.44 -35.08
C ASP A 336 19.07 2.17 -35.90
N ILE A 337 17.99 1.70 -36.55
CA ILE A 337 18.04 0.43 -37.31
C ILE A 337 18.01 0.75 -38.80
N LYS A 338 18.99 0.25 -39.51
CA LYS A 338 19.12 0.38 -40.99
C LYS A 338 19.26 -0.98 -41.62
N SER A 339 18.78 -1.12 -42.84
CA SER A 339 19.08 -2.30 -43.63
C SER A 339 20.49 -2.21 -44.24
N GLU A 340 21.06 -3.34 -44.69
CA GLU A 340 22.35 -3.38 -45.35
C GLU A 340 22.36 -2.44 -46.56
N SER A 341 21.32 -2.44 -47.39
CA SER A 341 21.19 -1.52 -48.54
C SER A 341 21.20 -0.05 -48.11
N GLN A 342 20.58 0.29 -47.00
CA GLN A 342 20.57 1.66 -46.47
C GLN A 342 21.91 2.07 -45.83
N ALA A 343 22.63 1.13 -45.22
CA ALA A 343 23.88 1.38 -44.52
C ALA A 343 25.07 1.48 -45.48
N TYR A 344 25.09 0.66 -46.50
CA TYR A 344 26.26 0.51 -47.44
C TYR A 344 26.01 1.09 -48.84
N GLY A 345 24.78 1.55 -49.12
CA GLY A 345 24.50 2.28 -50.37
C GLY A 345 24.43 1.42 -51.62
N TYR A 346 23.93 0.18 -51.49
CA TYR A 346 23.74 -0.71 -52.64
C TYR A 346 22.37 -0.48 -53.29
#